data_9370f7df4ec9406e50a82dba3f9a7cac
#
_entry.id   9370f7df4ec9406e50a82dba3f9a7cac
#
_cell.length_a   1.000
_cell.length_b   1.000
_cell.length_c   1.000
_cell.angle_alpha   90.00
_cell.angle_beta   90.00
_cell.angle_gamma   90.00
#
_symmetry.space_group_name_H-M   'P 1'
#
loop_
_entity.id
_entity.type
_entity.pdbx_description
1 polymer ?
#
loop_
_entity_poly.entity_id
_entity_poly.type
_entity_poly.pdbx_seq_one_letter_code
_entity_poly.pdbx_strand_id
1 'polypeptide(L)'
;FRELNKRTQDFWEVQLGIPHPAGLKKKKSVTVLDVGDAYFSVPLDKDFRKYTAFTIPSINNETPGIRYQYNVLPQGWKGSPAIFQSSMTKILEPFRKQNPDIVIYQYMDDLYVGSDLEIGQHRTKIEELRQHLLKWGFATPDKKHQKEPPFLWMGYELHPDKWTVQPIVLPEKESWTVNDIQKLVGKLNWAIQ
;
A
#
# COMPACT_ATOMS: atom_id res chain seq x y z
N PHE A 1 8.75 -13.08 13.56
CA PHE A 1 8.22 -11.99 14.43
C PHE A 1 6.95 -12.34 15.21
N ARG A 2 6.65 -13.62 15.41
CA ARG A 2 5.41 -14.03 16.11
C ARG A 2 5.30 -13.45 17.52
N GLU A 3 6.35 -13.53 18.32
CA GLU A 3 6.34 -12.98 19.67
C GLU A 3 6.31 -11.46 19.68
N LEU A 4 7.06 -10.83 18.80
CA LEU A 4 7.05 -9.37 18.66
C LEU A 4 5.65 -8.88 18.25
N ASN A 5 5.01 -9.56 17.32
CA ASN A 5 3.66 -9.20 16.85
C ASN A 5 2.61 -9.33 17.96
N LYS A 6 2.72 -10.34 18.82
CA LYS A 6 1.82 -10.50 19.96
C LYS A 6 1.94 -9.36 20.97
N ARG A 7 3.14 -8.79 21.10
CA ARG A 7 3.43 -7.72 22.05
C ARG A 7 3.29 -6.33 21.46
N THR A 8 3.10 -6.24 20.13
CA THR A 8 2.92 -4.97 19.45
C THR A 8 1.47 -4.53 19.58
N GLN A 9 1.27 -3.28 19.96
CA GLN A 9 -0.05 -2.68 20.03
C GLN A 9 -0.67 -2.58 18.64
N ASP A 10 -2.01 -2.73 18.55
CA ASP A 10 -2.73 -2.65 17.29
C ASP A 10 -2.86 -1.20 16.82
N PHE A 11 -1.85 -0.70 16.10
CA PHE A 11 -1.84 0.67 15.54
C PHE A 11 -2.74 0.82 14.33
N TRP A 12 -2.94 -0.28 13.60
CA TRP A 12 -3.57 -0.25 12.29
C TRP A 12 -5.05 0.10 12.32
N GLU A 13 -5.75 -0.17 13.40
CA GLU A 13 -7.20 0.10 13.51
C GLU A 13 -7.52 1.59 13.42
N VAL A 14 -6.62 2.45 13.88
CA VAL A 14 -6.80 3.90 13.87
C VAL A 14 -6.47 4.52 12.50
N GLN A 15 -5.65 3.86 11.72
CA GLN A 15 -5.12 4.40 10.47
C GLN A 15 -5.79 3.87 9.21
N LEU A 16 -6.61 2.84 9.32
CA LEU A 16 -7.28 2.20 8.19
C LEU A 16 -8.54 2.90 7.71
N GLY A 17 -8.75 4.17 8.06
CA GLY A 17 -9.66 5.02 7.31
C GLY A 17 -9.10 5.23 5.91
N ILE A 18 -9.15 4.18 5.08
CA ILE A 18 -8.69 4.27 3.69
C ILE A 18 -9.59 5.27 2.98
N PRO A 19 -9.02 6.39 2.45
CA PRO A 19 -9.83 7.32 1.68
C PRO A 19 -10.51 6.55 0.53
N HIS A 20 -11.79 6.75 0.37
CA HIS A 20 -12.53 6.12 -0.70
C HIS A 20 -11.98 6.59 -2.05
N PRO A 21 -11.64 5.70 -3.00
CA PRO A 21 -11.03 6.10 -4.28
C PRO A 21 -12.04 6.71 -5.28
N ALA A 22 -13.18 7.20 -4.81
CA ALA A 22 -14.21 7.78 -5.66
C ALA A 22 -13.68 8.96 -6.49
N GLY A 23 -12.77 9.75 -5.92
CA GLY A 23 -12.14 10.84 -6.65
C GLY A 23 -11.26 10.37 -7.79
N LEU A 24 -10.60 9.24 -7.61
CA LEU A 24 -9.72 8.62 -8.61
C LEU A 24 -10.51 8.12 -9.81
N LYS A 25 -11.67 7.54 -9.58
CA LYS A 25 -12.54 6.94 -10.62
C LYS A 25 -12.97 7.96 -11.69
N LYS A 26 -13.07 9.23 -11.32
CA LYS A 26 -13.54 10.31 -12.21
C LYS A 26 -12.40 10.97 -13.00
N LYS A 27 -11.16 10.58 -12.76
CA LYS A 27 -10.01 11.22 -13.40
C LYS A 27 -9.74 10.65 -14.80
N LYS A 28 -9.30 11.51 -15.71
CA LYS A 28 -9.01 11.14 -17.10
C LYS A 28 -7.78 10.24 -17.22
N SER A 29 -6.74 10.52 -16.44
CA SER A 29 -5.47 9.80 -16.48
C SER A 29 -5.15 9.28 -15.10
N VAL A 30 -4.84 7.98 -15.01
CA VAL A 30 -4.46 7.32 -13.76
C VAL A 30 -3.19 6.50 -14.02
N THR A 31 -2.22 6.66 -13.13
CA THR A 31 -0.99 5.87 -13.15
C THR A 31 -0.81 5.19 -11.80
N VAL A 32 -0.33 3.97 -11.82
CA VAL A 32 0.00 3.22 -10.61
C VAL A 32 1.51 3.15 -10.46
N LEU A 33 2.01 3.60 -9.32
CA LEU A 33 3.42 3.50 -8.96
C LEU A 33 3.60 2.44 -7.88
N ASP A 34 4.51 1.49 -8.11
CA ASP A 34 4.89 0.50 -7.12
C ASP A 34 5.89 1.13 -6.15
N VAL A 35 5.56 1.14 -4.88
CA VAL A 35 6.42 1.66 -3.81
C VAL A 35 6.79 0.56 -2.79
N GLY A 36 6.64 -0.70 -3.17
CA GLY A 36 6.89 -1.83 -2.28
C GLY A 36 8.31 -1.89 -1.73
N ASP A 37 9.31 -1.55 -2.55
CA ASP A 37 10.71 -1.51 -2.12
C ASP A 37 11.00 -0.41 -1.10
N ALA A 38 10.09 0.54 -0.95
CA ALA A 38 10.27 1.64 -0.02
C ALA A 38 10.23 1.22 1.46
N TYR A 39 9.68 0.05 1.78
CA TYR A 39 9.76 -0.51 3.15
C TYR A 39 11.20 -0.57 3.64
N PHE A 40 12.11 -0.95 2.77
CA PHE A 40 13.53 -1.07 3.10
C PHE A 40 14.23 0.29 3.24
N SER A 41 13.52 1.37 2.95
CA SER A 41 14.04 2.74 3.04
C SER A 41 13.49 3.51 4.23
N VAL A 42 12.47 3.01 4.91
CA VAL A 42 11.88 3.67 6.06
C VAL A 42 12.63 3.25 7.31
N PRO A 43 13.33 4.19 7.99
CA PRO A 43 14.09 3.85 9.19
C PRO A 43 13.16 3.48 10.34
N LEU A 44 13.60 2.49 11.11
CA LEU A 44 12.95 2.08 12.34
C LEU A 44 13.51 2.90 13.51
N ASP A 45 12.66 3.28 14.46
CA ASP A 45 13.09 3.97 15.68
C ASP A 45 14.24 3.21 16.35
N LYS A 46 15.30 3.95 16.66
CA LYS A 46 16.55 3.40 17.23
C LYS A 46 16.30 2.59 18.50
N ASP A 47 15.42 3.07 19.35
CA ASP A 47 15.15 2.42 20.64
C ASP A 47 14.35 1.12 20.47
N PHE A 48 13.67 0.95 19.35
CA PHE A 48 12.88 -0.24 19.06
C PHE A 48 13.70 -1.33 18.36
N ARG A 49 14.80 -0.99 17.72
CA ARG A 49 15.61 -1.92 16.90
C ARG A 49 16.03 -3.18 17.63
N LYS A 50 16.32 -3.09 18.91
CA LYS A 50 16.72 -4.23 19.76
C LYS A 50 15.69 -5.35 19.78
N TYR A 51 14.41 -5.02 19.61
CA TYR A 51 13.33 -6.01 19.61
C TYR A 51 13.21 -6.79 18.31
N THR A 52 13.92 -6.37 17.27
CA THR A 52 13.95 -7.04 15.97
C THR A 52 15.15 -7.97 15.80
N ALA A 53 15.95 -8.13 16.86
CA ALA A 53 17.19 -8.91 16.81
C ALA A 53 16.93 -10.37 16.42
N PHE A 54 17.80 -10.88 15.58
CA PHE A 54 17.78 -12.28 15.15
C PHE A 54 19.21 -12.79 14.98
N THR A 55 19.34 -14.10 14.95
CA THR A 55 20.66 -14.75 14.82
C THR A 55 20.63 -15.67 13.61
N ILE A 56 21.65 -15.55 12.75
CA ILE A 56 21.88 -16.50 11.68
C ILE A 56 22.79 -17.61 12.26
N PRO A 57 22.29 -18.85 12.39
CA PRO A 57 23.10 -19.92 12.99
C PRO A 57 24.26 -20.31 12.09
N SER A 58 25.33 -20.81 12.72
CA SER A 58 26.45 -21.37 11.99
C SER A 58 26.12 -22.78 11.48
N ILE A 59 26.90 -23.25 10.49
CA ILE A 59 26.76 -24.62 9.97
C ILE A 59 27.03 -25.59 11.12
N ASN A 60 26.11 -26.55 11.35
CA ASN A 60 26.17 -27.57 12.41
C ASN A 60 26.33 -26.99 13.83
N ASN A 61 26.02 -25.73 14.04
CA ASN A 61 26.17 -25.05 15.34
C ASN A 61 27.62 -25.12 15.89
N GLU A 62 28.60 -25.17 15.01
CA GLU A 62 30.00 -25.26 15.41
C GLU A 62 30.59 -23.98 15.99
N THR A 63 30.02 -22.83 15.58
CA THR A 63 30.43 -21.52 16.05
C THR A 63 29.22 -20.72 16.53
N PRO A 64 29.39 -19.68 17.37
CA PRO A 64 28.30 -18.77 17.67
C PRO A 64 27.75 -18.16 16.37
N GLY A 65 26.44 -18.08 16.25
CA GLY A 65 25.80 -17.44 15.10
C GLY A 65 26.08 -15.93 15.06
N ILE A 66 25.82 -15.33 13.91
CA ILE A 66 25.94 -13.89 13.74
C ILE A 66 24.60 -13.23 14.08
N ARG A 67 24.68 -12.21 14.94
CA ARG A 67 23.51 -11.52 15.43
C ARG A 67 23.28 -10.23 14.68
N TYR A 68 22.04 -9.99 14.24
CA TYR A 68 21.62 -8.80 13.50
C TYR A 68 20.40 -8.18 14.14
N GLN A 69 20.15 -6.93 13.83
CA GLN A 69 18.88 -6.25 14.09
C GLN A 69 18.49 -5.41 12.89
N TYR A 70 17.21 -5.05 12.79
CA TYR A 70 16.71 -4.22 11.71
C TYR A 70 16.97 -2.73 11.99
N ASN A 71 17.43 -2.02 10.97
CA ASN A 71 17.51 -0.56 10.97
C ASN A 71 16.33 0.08 10.23
N VAL A 72 15.58 -0.72 9.50
CA VAL A 72 14.42 -0.32 8.69
C VAL A 72 13.21 -1.16 9.08
N LEU A 73 12.04 -0.83 8.54
CA LEU A 73 10.81 -1.55 8.83
C LEU A 73 10.94 -3.03 8.41
N PRO A 74 10.76 -3.97 9.34
CA PRO A 74 10.85 -5.39 9.01
C PRO A 74 9.60 -5.86 8.26
N GLN A 75 9.79 -6.70 7.26
CA GLN A 75 8.67 -7.42 6.66
C GLN A 75 8.11 -8.43 7.65
N GLY A 76 6.80 -8.52 7.72
CA GLY A 76 6.11 -9.43 8.63
C GLY A 76 5.92 -8.90 10.05
N TRP A 77 6.48 -7.73 10.38
CA TRP A 77 6.14 -7.07 11.63
C TRP A 77 4.82 -6.31 11.49
N LYS A 78 3.96 -6.50 12.48
CA LYS A 78 2.61 -5.93 12.54
C LYS A 78 2.56 -4.40 12.41
N GLY A 79 3.57 -3.72 12.92
CA GLY A 79 3.65 -2.26 12.89
C GLY A 79 4.17 -1.67 11.58
N SER A 80 4.78 -2.47 10.71
CA SER A 80 5.41 -1.97 9.49
C SER A 80 4.41 -1.34 8.51
N PRO A 81 3.25 -1.94 8.20
CA PRO A 81 2.30 -1.32 7.28
C PRO A 81 1.80 0.04 7.74
N ALA A 82 1.47 0.17 9.02
CA ALA A 82 0.96 1.42 9.58
C ALA A 82 2.00 2.54 9.56
N ILE A 83 3.23 2.23 9.93
CA ILE A 83 4.33 3.20 9.92
C ILE A 83 4.69 3.59 8.49
N PHE A 84 4.72 2.63 7.57
CA PHE A 84 4.95 2.90 6.15
C PHE A 84 3.90 3.85 5.58
N GLN A 85 2.62 3.57 5.81
CA GLN A 85 1.52 4.39 5.33
C GLN A 85 1.58 5.81 5.90
N SER A 86 1.82 5.94 7.20
CA SER A 86 1.95 7.24 7.87
C SER A 86 3.14 8.03 7.34
N SER A 87 4.27 7.38 7.14
CA SER A 87 5.48 8.00 6.59
C SER A 87 5.25 8.48 5.17
N MET A 88 4.62 7.66 4.34
CA MET A 88 4.28 8.01 2.96
C MET A 88 3.33 9.21 2.91
N THR A 89 2.32 9.24 3.76
CA THR A 89 1.37 10.35 3.85
C THR A 89 2.09 11.67 4.17
N LYS A 90 3.03 11.65 5.10
CA LYS A 90 3.83 12.83 5.45
C LYS A 90 4.70 13.29 4.29
N ILE A 91 5.33 12.36 3.59
CA ILE A 91 6.21 12.65 2.45
C ILE A 91 5.41 13.22 1.28
N LEU A 92 4.20 12.73 1.05
CA LEU A 92 3.33 13.19 -0.02
C LEU A 92 2.67 14.53 0.25
N GLU A 93 2.60 14.98 1.50
CA GLU A 93 1.89 16.20 1.87
C GLU A 93 2.32 17.45 1.08
N PRO A 94 3.62 17.77 0.94
CA PRO A 94 4.03 18.93 0.14
C PRO A 94 3.60 18.84 -1.32
N PHE A 95 3.70 17.67 -1.92
CA PHE A 95 3.28 17.46 -3.30
C PHE A 95 1.78 17.64 -3.47
N ARG A 96 0.98 17.11 -2.54
CA ARG A 96 -0.48 17.28 -2.54
C ARG A 96 -0.88 18.74 -2.42
N LYS A 97 -0.19 19.51 -1.59
CA LYS A 97 -0.47 20.95 -1.43
C LYS A 97 -0.16 21.75 -2.69
N GLN A 98 0.91 21.39 -3.40
CA GLN A 98 1.28 22.06 -4.66
C GLN A 98 0.42 21.62 -5.83
N ASN A 99 -0.24 20.48 -5.74
CA ASN A 99 -1.04 19.89 -6.82
C ASN A 99 -2.42 19.45 -6.28
N PRO A 100 -3.28 20.39 -5.86
CA PRO A 100 -4.54 20.04 -5.19
C PRO A 100 -5.54 19.30 -6.09
N ASP A 101 -5.39 19.41 -7.41
CA ASP A 101 -6.27 18.73 -8.37
C ASP A 101 -5.83 17.30 -8.69
N ILE A 102 -4.65 16.89 -8.22
CA ILE A 102 -4.15 15.53 -8.37
C ILE A 102 -4.61 14.69 -7.19
N VAL A 103 -5.23 13.55 -7.49
CA VAL A 103 -5.66 12.59 -6.47
C VAL A 103 -4.59 11.52 -6.32
N ILE A 104 -4.10 11.33 -5.10
CA ILE A 104 -3.16 10.26 -4.78
C ILE A 104 -3.82 9.34 -3.77
N TYR A 105 -4.03 8.10 -4.16
CA TYR A 105 -4.59 7.06 -3.31
C TYR A 105 -3.51 6.05 -2.94
N GLN A 106 -3.30 5.86 -1.64
CA GLN A 106 -2.32 4.91 -1.10
C GLN A 106 -3.03 3.59 -0.79
N TYR A 107 -2.62 2.52 -1.45
CA TYR A 107 -3.17 1.20 -1.18
C TYR A 107 -2.04 0.17 -1.20
N MET A 108 -1.77 -0.42 -0.04
CA MET A 108 -0.70 -1.42 0.12
C MET A 108 0.63 -0.89 -0.43
N ASP A 109 1.22 -1.61 -1.39
CA ASP A 109 2.51 -1.29 -1.99
C ASP A 109 2.38 -0.37 -3.21
N ASP A 110 1.19 0.16 -3.48
CA ASP A 110 0.91 0.94 -4.68
C ASP A 110 0.41 2.35 -4.37
N LEU A 111 0.82 3.29 -5.22
CA LEU A 111 0.23 4.63 -5.27
C LEU A 111 -0.55 4.77 -6.57
N TYR A 112 -1.82 5.09 -6.46
CA TYR A 112 -2.68 5.41 -7.60
C TYR A 112 -2.75 6.92 -7.74
N VAL A 113 -2.28 7.44 -8.87
CA VAL A 113 -2.19 8.88 -9.11
C VAL A 113 -3.11 9.26 -10.27
N GLY A 114 -4.14 10.02 -9.98
CA GLY A 114 -5.12 10.43 -10.97
C GLY A 114 -5.14 11.95 -11.20
N SER A 115 -5.26 12.36 -12.46
CA SER A 115 -5.41 13.76 -12.84
C SER A 115 -6.34 13.90 -14.03
N ASP A 116 -6.82 15.11 -14.27
CA ASP A 116 -7.59 15.47 -15.46
C ASP A 116 -6.72 16.13 -16.54
N LEU A 117 -5.41 16.08 -16.37
CA LEU A 117 -4.44 16.61 -17.34
C LEU A 117 -4.37 15.75 -18.60
N GLU A 118 -3.94 16.35 -19.70
CA GLU A 118 -3.56 15.59 -20.87
C GLU A 118 -2.45 14.60 -20.54
N ILE A 119 -2.38 13.51 -21.29
CA ILE A 119 -1.46 12.41 -20.97
C ILE A 119 0.01 12.87 -20.86
N GLY A 120 0.44 13.79 -21.71
CA GLY A 120 1.80 14.33 -21.66
C GLY A 120 2.07 15.11 -20.38
N GLN A 121 1.14 15.96 -19.97
CA GLN A 121 1.22 16.72 -18.72
C GLN A 121 1.09 15.82 -17.50
N HIS A 122 0.23 14.82 -17.58
CA HIS A 122 0.08 13.82 -16.53
C HIS A 122 1.40 13.08 -16.28
N ARG A 123 2.05 12.63 -17.34
CA ARG A 123 3.35 11.94 -17.25
C ARG A 123 4.44 12.83 -16.64
N THR A 124 4.41 14.12 -16.98
CA THR A 124 5.32 15.10 -16.37
C THR A 124 5.11 15.20 -14.86
N LYS A 125 3.85 15.24 -14.43
CA LYS A 125 3.52 15.26 -13.00
C LYS A 125 3.91 13.97 -12.29
N ILE A 126 3.74 12.83 -12.94
CA ILE A 126 4.21 11.55 -12.41
C ILE A 126 5.73 11.58 -12.20
N GLU A 127 6.48 12.11 -13.17
CA GLU A 127 7.92 12.23 -13.04
C GLU A 127 8.33 13.19 -11.91
N GLU A 128 7.63 14.31 -11.75
CA GLU A 128 7.82 15.22 -10.61
C GLU A 128 7.59 14.51 -9.27
N LEU A 129 6.54 13.70 -9.20
CA LEU A 129 6.24 12.91 -8.00
C LEU A 129 7.33 11.88 -7.72
N ARG A 130 7.80 11.19 -8.75
CA ARG A 130 8.89 10.21 -8.60
C ARG A 130 10.15 10.87 -8.07
N GLN A 131 10.50 12.06 -8.60
CA GLN A 131 11.66 12.82 -8.13
C GLN A 131 11.47 13.31 -6.69
N HIS A 132 10.26 13.71 -6.33
CA HIS A 132 9.93 14.08 -4.96
C HIS A 132 10.13 12.91 -3.98
N LEU A 133 9.65 11.71 -4.35
CA LEU A 133 9.83 10.51 -3.55
C LEU A 133 11.30 10.10 -3.46
N LEU A 134 12.06 10.26 -4.54
CA LEU A 134 13.47 9.93 -4.57
C LEU A 134 14.30 10.77 -3.59
N LYS A 135 13.91 12.03 -3.36
CA LYS A 135 14.56 12.89 -2.35
C LYS A 135 14.53 12.27 -0.95
N TRP A 136 13.54 11.46 -0.68
CA TRP A 136 13.37 10.77 0.61
C TRP A 136 13.90 9.33 0.58
N GLY A 137 14.60 8.96 -0.47
CA GLY A 137 15.16 7.63 -0.63
C GLY A 137 14.21 6.60 -1.21
N PHE A 138 13.06 7.02 -1.70
CA PHE A 138 12.06 6.12 -2.27
C PHE A 138 12.21 6.06 -3.78
N ALA A 139 12.91 5.03 -4.25
CA ALA A 139 12.98 4.73 -5.67
C ALA A 139 11.68 4.08 -6.13
N THR A 140 11.14 4.60 -7.21
CA THR A 140 9.96 4.03 -7.85
C THR A 140 10.33 3.52 -9.26
N PRO A 141 9.54 2.61 -9.84
CA PRO A 141 9.83 2.12 -11.18
C PRO A 141 9.88 3.25 -12.20
N ASP A 142 10.75 3.09 -13.19
CA ASP A 142 10.80 3.98 -14.33
C ASP A 142 9.59 3.77 -15.27
N LYS A 143 9.54 4.50 -16.39
CA LYS A 143 8.43 4.44 -17.35
C LYS A 143 8.09 3.03 -17.85
N LYS A 144 9.07 2.12 -17.88
CA LYS A 144 8.87 0.74 -18.38
C LYS A 144 8.03 -0.11 -17.41
N HIS A 145 8.01 0.28 -16.14
CA HIS A 145 7.34 -0.47 -15.09
C HIS A 145 6.11 0.25 -14.53
N GLN A 146 5.85 1.48 -15.00
CA GLN A 146 4.64 2.20 -14.64
C GLN A 146 3.43 1.52 -15.26
N LYS A 147 2.40 1.33 -14.43
CA LYS A 147 1.12 0.82 -14.90
C LYS A 147 0.22 1.99 -15.29
N GLU A 148 -0.16 2.04 -16.55
CA GLU A 148 -1.12 3.02 -17.07
C GLU A 148 -2.39 2.28 -17.52
N PRO A 149 -3.55 2.98 -17.61
CA PRO A 149 -4.75 2.34 -18.14
C PRO A 149 -4.55 1.83 -19.58
N PRO A 150 -5.07 0.65 -19.91
CA PRO A 150 -5.79 -0.27 -19.03
C PRO A 150 -4.85 -0.99 -18.05
N PHE A 151 -5.23 -1.01 -16.78
CA PHE A 151 -4.44 -1.72 -15.78
C PHE A 151 -4.76 -3.21 -15.82
N LEU A 152 -3.71 -4.04 -15.84
CA LEU A 152 -3.83 -5.48 -15.68
C LEU A 152 -3.49 -5.82 -14.23
N TRP A 153 -4.51 -5.97 -13.39
CA TRP A 153 -4.35 -6.30 -11.99
C TRP A 153 -4.98 -7.66 -11.72
N MET A 154 -4.19 -8.58 -11.17
CA MET A 154 -4.62 -9.97 -10.88
C MET A 154 -5.37 -10.63 -12.05
N GLY A 155 -4.94 -10.33 -13.30
CA GLY A 155 -5.58 -10.85 -14.52
C GLY A 155 -6.78 -10.07 -14.99
N TYR A 156 -7.14 -8.95 -14.35
CA TYR A 156 -8.24 -8.08 -14.76
C TYR A 156 -7.71 -6.79 -15.37
N GLU A 157 -8.37 -6.34 -16.42
CA GLU A 157 -8.10 -5.07 -17.07
C GLU A 157 -8.92 -3.97 -16.39
N LEU A 158 -8.23 -2.91 -15.91
CA LEU A 158 -8.88 -1.81 -15.21
C LEU A 158 -8.94 -0.57 -16.10
N HIS A 159 -10.15 -0.12 -16.40
CA HIS A 159 -10.42 1.13 -17.09
C HIS A 159 -11.14 2.06 -16.13
N PRO A 160 -10.50 3.14 -15.63
CA PRO A 160 -11.10 4.00 -14.60
C PRO A 160 -12.46 4.59 -14.99
N ASP A 161 -12.64 4.92 -16.26
CA ASP A 161 -13.88 5.47 -16.81
C ASP A 161 -14.98 4.42 -16.94
N LYS A 162 -14.64 3.15 -16.87
CA LYS A 162 -15.57 2.01 -17.03
C LYS A 162 -15.63 1.13 -15.79
N TRP A 163 -15.11 1.60 -14.67
CA TRP A 163 -15.15 0.80 -13.45
C TRP A 163 -16.58 0.58 -13.00
N THR A 164 -16.96 -0.69 -12.93
CA THR A 164 -18.24 -1.13 -12.43
C THR A 164 -18.00 -2.19 -11.37
N VAL A 165 -18.89 -2.22 -10.38
CA VAL A 165 -18.87 -3.28 -9.38
C VAL A 165 -19.51 -4.52 -10.01
N GLN A 166 -18.85 -5.68 -9.88
CA GLN A 166 -19.44 -6.95 -10.29
C GLN A 166 -20.71 -7.20 -9.48
N PRO A 167 -21.80 -7.65 -10.14
CA PRO A 167 -23.01 -7.94 -9.40
C PRO A 167 -22.77 -9.04 -8.36
N ILE A 168 -23.24 -8.78 -7.15
CA ILE A 168 -23.21 -9.76 -6.08
C ILE A 168 -24.39 -10.69 -6.27
N VAL A 169 -24.09 -11.96 -6.50
CA VAL A 169 -25.12 -12.99 -6.61
C VAL A 169 -25.43 -13.51 -5.20
N LEU A 170 -26.65 -13.29 -4.76
CA LEU A 170 -27.11 -13.84 -3.49
C LEU A 170 -27.37 -15.33 -3.66
N PRO A 171 -26.77 -16.21 -2.85
CA PRO A 171 -27.10 -17.62 -2.90
C PRO A 171 -28.54 -17.84 -2.47
N GLU A 172 -29.28 -18.68 -3.19
CA GLU A 172 -30.63 -19.08 -2.79
C GLU A 172 -30.50 -20.12 -1.67
N LYS A 173 -30.92 -19.75 -0.47
CA LYS A 173 -30.93 -20.64 0.69
C LYS A 173 -32.24 -20.51 1.43
N GLU A 174 -32.81 -21.63 1.80
CA GLU A 174 -34.02 -21.66 2.65
C GLU A 174 -33.70 -21.30 4.08
N SER A 175 -32.49 -21.62 4.53
CA SER A 175 -32.02 -21.33 5.89
C SER A 175 -30.66 -20.70 5.86
N TRP A 176 -30.49 -19.61 6.61
CA TRP A 176 -29.24 -18.84 6.72
C TRP A 176 -28.63 -19.03 8.10
N THR A 177 -27.38 -19.46 8.14
CA THR A 177 -26.58 -19.48 9.39
C THR A 177 -26.01 -18.09 9.65
N VAL A 178 -25.59 -17.84 10.90
CA VAL A 178 -24.87 -16.61 11.27
C VAL A 178 -23.64 -16.44 10.38
N ASN A 179 -22.91 -17.53 10.13
CA ASN A 179 -21.71 -17.49 9.28
C ASN A 179 -22.06 -17.11 7.83
N ASP A 180 -23.17 -17.59 7.29
CA ASP A 180 -23.63 -17.22 5.94
C ASP A 180 -23.92 -15.73 5.85
N ILE A 181 -24.54 -15.15 6.86
CA ILE A 181 -24.85 -13.73 6.93
C ILE A 181 -23.56 -12.90 7.06
N GLN A 182 -22.61 -13.34 7.87
CA GLN A 182 -21.33 -12.66 8.02
C GLN A 182 -20.55 -12.63 6.72
N LYS A 183 -20.54 -13.73 5.96
CA LYS A 183 -19.91 -13.79 4.63
C LYS A 183 -20.56 -12.84 3.66
N LEU A 184 -21.88 -12.78 3.66
CA LEU A 184 -22.63 -11.88 2.79
C LEU A 184 -22.36 -10.42 3.13
N VAL A 185 -22.38 -10.07 4.42
CA VAL A 185 -22.06 -8.72 4.90
C VAL A 185 -20.65 -8.31 4.48
N GLY A 186 -19.67 -9.21 4.59
CA GLY A 186 -18.31 -8.97 4.13
C GLY A 186 -18.21 -8.67 2.65
N LYS A 187 -18.92 -9.44 1.81
CA LYS A 187 -18.98 -9.22 0.36
C LYS A 187 -19.64 -7.90 0.00
N LEU A 188 -20.76 -7.57 0.67
CA LEU A 188 -21.46 -6.30 0.45
C LEU A 188 -20.60 -5.11 0.85
N ASN A 189 -19.90 -5.20 1.96
CA ASN A 189 -19.00 -4.14 2.42
C ASN A 189 -17.85 -3.92 1.44
N TRP A 190 -17.27 -5.00 0.91
CA TRP A 190 -16.23 -4.92 -0.10
C TRP A 190 -16.75 -4.26 -1.39
N ALA A 191 -17.97 -4.57 -1.81
CA ALA A 191 -18.57 -4.03 -3.03
C ALA A 191 -18.90 -2.52 -2.92
N ILE A 192 -19.18 -2.02 -1.71
CA ILE A 192 -19.47 -0.60 -1.48
C ILE A 192 -18.18 0.24 -1.53
N GLN A 193 -17.06 -0.37 -1.22
CA GLN A 193 -15.76 0.27 -1.34
C GLN A 193 -15.25 0.20 -2.78
#